data_5495aca1fa530ad621d914f611d6c9ad
#
_entry.id   5495aca1fa530ad621d914f611d6c9ad
#
_cell.length_a   1.000
_cell.length_b   1.000
_cell.length_c   1.000
_cell.angle_alpha   90.00
_cell.angle_beta   90.00
_cell.angle_gamma   90.00
#
_symmetry.space_group_name_H-M   'P 1'
#
loop_
_entity.id
_entity.type
_entity.pdbx_description
1 polymer ?
#
loop_
_entity_poly.entity_id
_entity_poly.type
_entity_poly.pdbx_seq_one_letter_code
_entity_poly.pdbx_strand_id
1 'polypeptide(L)'
;MKKTLLLSLIAATVVGCSSSPSPSLNQFSEYTGGQTLGDATSLYWYTERLTQPYSAADYVNMNDYGWYQSNYRWTGDTLREFVREGEQNDLESGSVKYRIHVRFNKDGEAIYQQYRRNGKVLPIRRAQLENYQREAGLLAERVKEQDNDGLELIQGHWDGETLETCNGIEFSKIKFEQSLPDFVVQRLAEVESYVAFLGSTRLTGARVEQLLMLADGSSDCIKRPQLITQ
;
A
#
# COMPACT_ATOMS: atom_id res chain seq x y z
N MET A 1 63.43 -24.24 -59.21
CA MET A 1 63.27 -24.31 -57.76
C MET A 1 62.34 -23.18 -57.35
N LYS A 2 61.01 -23.42 -57.25
CA LYS A 2 60.02 -22.43 -56.84
C LYS A 2 59.36 -22.89 -55.53
N LYS A 3 59.62 -22.16 -54.43
CA LYS A 3 59.01 -22.45 -53.16
C LYS A 3 57.70 -21.65 -53.07
N THR A 4 56.62 -22.38 -53.08
CA THR A 4 55.25 -21.82 -52.78
C THR A 4 54.98 -21.81 -51.29
N LEU A 5 54.80 -20.59 -50.73
CA LEU A 5 54.41 -20.36 -49.35
C LEU A 5 52.88 -20.44 -49.30
N LEU A 6 52.36 -21.45 -48.57
CA LEU A 6 50.92 -21.51 -48.23
C LEU A 6 50.66 -20.66 -46.97
N LEU A 7 49.92 -19.61 -47.16
CA LEU A 7 49.42 -18.78 -46.03
C LEU A 7 48.09 -19.35 -45.56
N SER A 8 48.07 -20.02 -44.40
CA SER A 8 46.83 -20.49 -43.75
C SER A 8 46.16 -19.33 -43.02
N LEU A 9 45.01 -18.93 -43.50
CA LEU A 9 44.15 -17.91 -42.85
C LEU A 9 43.24 -18.61 -41.86
N ILE A 10 43.52 -18.49 -40.55
CA ILE A 10 42.66 -18.97 -39.48
C ILE A 10 41.62 -17.90 -39.20
N ALA A 11 40.40 -18.14 -39.65
CA ALA A 11 39.23 -17.32 -39.30
C ALA A 11 38.71 -17.74 -37.92
N ALA A 12 39.00 -16.96 -36.89
CA ALA A 12 38.42 -17.13 -35.54
C ALA A 12 36.98 -16.58 -35.54
N THR A 13 36.00 -17.47 -35.60
CA THR A 13 34.60 -17.11 -35.39
C THR A 13 34.34 -16.90 -33.89
N VAL A 14 34.25 -15.66 -33.47
CA VAL A 14 33.79 -15.28 -32.12
C VAL A 14 32.28 -15.46 -32.09
N VAL A 15 31.80 -16.59 -31.57
CA VAL A 15 30.38 -16.79 -31.22
C VAL A 15 30.12 -16.03 -29.94
N GLY A 16 29.72 -14.76 -30.06
CA GLY A 16 29.22 -13.96 -28.97
C GLY A 16 27.85 -14.49 -28.55
N CYS A 17 27.77 -15.25 -27.46
CA CYS A 17 26.50 -15.48 -26.77
C CYS A 17 26.04 -14.17 -26.16
N SER A 18 25.22 -13.40 -26.90
CA SER A 18 24.43 -12.31 -26.31
C SER A 18 23.27 -12.96 -25.54
N SER A 19 23.46 -13.23 -24.25
CA SER A 19 22.36 -13.49 -23.35
C SER A 19 21.60 -12.19 -23.18
N SER A 20 20.64 -11.92 -24.06
CA SER A 20 19.62 -10.88 -23.79
C SER A 20 18.91 -11.31 -22.52
N PRO A 21 18.86 -10.45 -21.47
CA PRO A 21 18.05 -10.76 -20.31
C PRO A 21 16.62 -10.93 -20.81
N SER A 22 16.04 -12.11 -20.57
CA SER A 22 14.63 -12.33 -20.87
C SER A 22 13.83 -11.26 -20.12
N PRO A 23 12.98 -10.47 -20.79
CA PRO A 23 12.15 -9.49 -20.08
C PRO A 23 11.37 -10.24 -19.02
N SER A 24 11.48 -9.77 -17.77
CA SER A 24 10.72 -10.34 -16.67
C SER A 24 9.24 -10.26 -17.01
N LEU A 25 8.60 -11.38 -17.30
CA LEU A 25 7.16 -11.46 -17.60
C LEU A 25 6.28 -11.10 -16.39
N ASN A 26 6.89 -10.85 -15.22
CA ASN A 26 6.23 -10.46 -14.00
C ASN A 26 6.58 -9.01 -13.66
N GLN A 27 6.15 -8.08 -14.48
CA GLN A 27 6.29 -6.67 -14.14
C GLN A 27 5.20 -6.31 -13.12
N PHE A 28 5.63 -6.00 -11.90
CA PHE A 28 4.77 -5.44 -10.86
C PHE A 28 4.96 -3.93 -10.81
N SER A 29 3.86 -3.21 -10.67
CA SER A 29 3.83 -1.79 -10.33
C SER A 29 3.18 -1.64 -8.96
N GLU A 30 3.84 -0.91 -8.07
CA GLU A 30 3.38 -0.67 -6.72
C GLU A 30 2.96 0.78 -6.57
N TYR A 31 1.82 1.00 -5.94
CA TYR A 31 1.23 2.29 -5.71
C TYR A 31 0.84 2.41 -4.25
N THR A 32 0.94 3.61 -3.71
CA THR A 32 0.54 3.91 -2.34
C THR A 32 -0.30 5.17 -2.31
N GLY A 33 -1.15 5.28 -1.31
CA GLY A 33 -2.01 6.44 -1.14
C GLY A 33 -2.70 6.47 0.20
N GLY A 34 -3.68 7.31 0.34
CA GLY A 34 -4.47 7.40 1.56
C GLY A 34 -5.54 8.47 1.47
N GLN A 35 -6.41 8.50 2.45
CA GLN A 35 -7.44 9.54 2.57
C GLN A 35 -7.93 9.67 4.00
N THR A 36 -8.49 10.82 4.33
CA THR A 36 -9.32 11.03 5.51
C THR A 36 -10.75 11.22 5.07
N LEU A 37 -11.68 10.48 5.66
CA LEU A 37 -13.10 10.57 5.40
C LEU A 37 -13.87 10.61 6.73
N GLY A 38 -14.39 11.77 7.11
CA GLY A 38 -14.91 12.00 8.45
C GLY A 38 -13.81 11.77 9.49
N ASP A 39 -14.08 10.94 10.49
CA ASP A 39 -13.15 10.61 11.56
C ASP A 39 -12.20 9.45 11.21
N ALA A 40 -12.36 8.84 10.03
CA ALA A 40 -11.54 7.72 9.60
C ALA A 40 -10.36 8.18 8.74
N THR A 41 -9.17 7.66 9.06
CA THR A 41 -7.97 7.78 8.25
C THR A 41 -7.61 6.43 7.66
N SER A 42 -7.31 6.41 6.37
CA SER A 42 -6.97 5.20 5.62
C SER A 42 -5.63 5.35 4.93
N LEU A 43 -4.77 4.35 5.06
CA LEU A 43 -3.53 4.21 4.33
C LEU A 43 -3.68 3.04 3.37
N TYR A 44 -3.23 3.20 2.12
CA TYR A 44 -3.47 2.26 1.04
C TYR A 44 -2.18 1.80 0.38
N TRP A 45 -2.15 0.53 -0.01
CA TRP A 45 -1.13 -0.11 -0.84
C TRP A 45 -1.84 -0.90 -1.95
N TYR A 46 -1.44 -0.68 -3.19
CA TYR A 46 -2.00 -1.35 -4.34
C TYR A 46 -0.89 -1.85 -5.26
N THR A 47 -1.03 -3.04 -5.80
CA THR A 47 -0.09 -3.64 -6.73
C THR A 47 -0.81 -4.12 -7.97
N GLU A 48 -0.31 -3.74 -9.13
CA GLU A 48 -0.68 -4.31 -10.41
C GLU A 48 0.37 -5.31 -10.89
N ARG A 49 -0.08 -6.26 -11.66
CA ARG A 49 0.76 -7.14 -12.45
C ARG A 49 0.38 -7.00 -13.91
N LEU A 50 1.32 -6.54 -14.78
CA LEU A 50 1.05 -6.29 -16.20
C LEU A 50 -0.23 -5.43 -16.42
N THR A 51 -0.37 -4.34 -15.66
CA THR A 51 -1.53 -3.43 -15.69
C THR A 51 -2.86 -3.99 -15.19
N GLN A 52 -2.88 -5.21 -14.69
CA GLN A 52 -4.08 -5.79 -14.08
C GLN A 52 -4.00 -5.78 -12.55
N PRO A 53 -5.12 -5.64 -11.83
CA PRO A 53 -5.16 -5.74 -10.38
C PRO A 53 -4.55 -7.06 -9.91
N TYR A 54 -3.63 -6.99 -8.95
CA TYR A 54 -3.00 -8.16 -8.37
C TYR A 54 -3.28 -8.27 -6.88
N SER A 55 -2.93 -7.25 -6.11
CA SER A 55 -3.19 -7.24 -4.67
C SER A 55 -3.34 -5.82 -4.15
N ALA A 56 -4.11 -5.66 -3.08
CA ALA A 56 -4.16 -4.44 -2.30
C ALA A 56 -4.20 -4.73 -0.80
N ALA A 57 -3.91 -3.69 -0.03
CA ALA A 57 -4.08 -3.70 1.40
C ALA A 57 -4.50 -2.30 1.87
N ASP A 58 -5.22 -2.25 2.97
CA ASP A 58 -5.48 -1.02 3.71
C ASP A 58 -5.20 -1.17 5.20
N TYR A 59 -4.87 -0.06 5.83
CA TYR A 59 -4.96 0.15 7.26
C TYR A 59 -5.89 1.33 7.49
N VAL A 60 -6.91 1.14 8.32
CA VAL A 60 -7.92 2.16 8.62
C VAL A 60 -8.00 2.38 10.11
N ASN A 61 -7.75 3.61 10.55
CA ASN A 61 -7.95 4.07 11.90
C ASN A 61 -9.26 4.89 11.96
N MET A 62 -10.17 4.49 12.82
CA MET A 62 -11.46 5.15 13.03
C MET A 62 -11.53 5.81 14.42
N ASN A 63 -10.37 6.17 14.98
CA ASN A 63 -10.24 6.76 16.31
C ASN A 63 -11.00 5.97 17.39
N ASP A 64 -11.97 6.58 18.04
CA ASP A 64 -12.75 5.98 19.13
C ASP A 64 -13.57 4.75 18.71
N TYR A 65 -13.80 4.55 17.41
CA TYR A 65 -14.56 3.41 16.90
C TYR A 65 -13.70 2.16 16.65
N GLY A 66 -12.36 2.31 16.72
CA GLY A 66 -11.42 1.21 16.54
C GLY A 66 -10.58 1.33 15.27
N TRP A 67 -10.07 0.21 14.82
CA TRP A 67 -9.21 0.14 13.63
C TRP A 67 -9.40 -1.19 12.91
N TYR A 68 -9.00 -1.23 11.65
CA TYR A 68 -8.85 -2.48 10.92
C TYR A 68 -7.75 -2.42 9.86
N GLN A 69 -7.35 -3.60 9.43
CA GLN A 69 -6.50 -3.79 8.27
C GLN A 69 -7.10 -4.85 7.35
N SER A 70 -6.92 -4.69 6.05
CA SER A 70 -7.45 -5.63 5.06
C SER A 70 -6.41 -6.00 4.01
N ASN A 71 -6.60 -7.18 3.42
CA ASN A 71 -5.93 -7.59 2.20
C ASN A 71 -6.95 -8.02 1.16
N TYR A 72 -6.62 -7.73 -0.08
CA TYR A 72 -7.39 -8.04 -1.26
C TYR A 72 -6.48 -8.71 -2.29
N ARG A 73 -6.96 -9.74 -2.97
CA ARG A 73 -6.23 -10.44 -4.03
C ARG A 73 -7.14 -10.70 -5.22
N TRP A 74 -6.64 -10.36 -6.41
CA TRP A 74 -7.35 -10.54 -7.69
C TRP A 74 -6.72 -11.62 -8.55
N THR A 75 -7.50 -12.11 -9.49
CA THR A 75 -7.04 -12.85 -10.67
C THR A 75 -7.77 -12.28 -11.87
N GLY A 76 -7.04 -11.65 -12.79
CA GLY A 76 -7.63 -10.74 -13.75
C GLY A 76 -8.39 -9.62 -13.03
N ASP A 77 -9.56 -9.26 -13.50
CA ASP A 77 -10.37 -8.20 -12.90
C ASP A 77 -11.29 -8.68 -11.76
N THR A 78 -11.23 -9.98 -11.41
CA THR A 78 -12.12 -10.55 -10.38
C THR A 78 -11.42 -10.63 -9.03
N LEU A 79 -12.00 -10.02 -7.99
CA LEU A 79 -11.57 -10.21 -6.60
C LEU A 79 -11.75 -11.68 -6.22
N ARG A 80 -10.68 -12.34 -5.77
CA ARG A 80 -10.67 -13.76 -5.43
C ARG A 80 -10.63 -14.02 -3.94
N GLU A 81 -10.04 -13.12 -3.19
CA GLU A 81 -9.88 -13.28 -1.76
C GLU A 81 -9.85 -11.93 -1.06
N PHE A 82 -10.54 -11.86 0.06
CA PHE A 82 -10.61 -10.74 0.97
C PHE A 82 -10.42 -11.22 2.39
N VAL A 83 -9.49 -10.61 3.12
CA VAL A 83 -9.31 -10.82 4.54
C VAL A 83 -9.26 -9.47 5.23
N ARG A 84 -10.02 -9.31 6.31
CA ARG A 84 -9.98 -8.14 7.20
C ARG A 84 -9.89 -8.60 8.64
N GLU A 85 -9.08 -7.93 9.43
CA GLU A 85 -9.07 -8.07 10.88
C GLU A 85 -8.92 -6.71 11.54
N GLY A 86 -9.37 -6.62 12.77
CA GLY A 86 -9.29 -5.37 13.52
C GLY A 86 -9.96 -5.46 14.87
N GLU A 87 -10.09 -4.30 15.46
CA GLU A 87 -10.79 -4.09 16.73
C GLU A 87 -11.86 -3.02 16.54
N GLN A 88 -13.03 -3.28 17.07
CA GLN A 88 -14.14 -2.36 17.09
C GLN A 88 -14.51 -2.06 18.53
N ASN A 89 -14.64 -0.79 18.87
CA ASN A 89 -15.11 -0.40 20.19
C ASN A 89 -16.63 -0.52 20.27
N ASP A 90 -17.08 -1.27 21.22
CA ASP A 90 -18.48 -1.54 21.51
C ASP A 90 -18.81 -0.94 22.88
N LEU A 91 -19.91 -0.19 22.97
CA LEU A 91 -20.29 0.54 24.20
C LEU A 91 -20.51 -0.39 25.40
N GLU A 92 -20.92 -1.64 25.17
CA GLU A 92 -21.23 -2.60 26.23
C GLU A 92 -20.03 -3.53 26.52
N SER A 93 -19.28 -3.91 25.48
CA SER A 93 -18.24 -4.95 25.55
C SER A 93 -16.82 -4.40 25.53
N GLY A 94 -16.62 -3.10 25.35
CA GLY A 94 -15.31 -2.48 25.14
C GLY A 94 -14.71 -2.83 23.79
N SER A 95 -13.39 -2.98 23.69
CA SER A 95 -12.72 -3.35 22.44
C SER A 95 -12.96 -4.81 22.09
N VAL A 96 -13.49 -5.07 20.89
CA VAL A 96 -13.88 -6.39 20.38
C VAL A 96 -13.12 -6.71 19.11
N LYS A 97 -12.29 -7.75 19.17
CA LYS A 97 -11.55 -8.26 18.00
C LYS A 97 -12.46 -8.98 17.02
N TYR A 98 -12.22 -8.75 15.74
CA TYR A 98 -12.94 -9.44 14.69
C TYR A 98 -12.02 -9.82 13.52
N ARG A 99 -12.42 -10.85 12.77
CA ARG A 99 -11.77 -11.26 11.53
C ARG A 99 -12.83 -11.72 10.53
N ILE A 100 -12.66 -11.27 9.30
CA ILE A 100 -13.49 -11.64 8.15
C ILE A 100 -12.56 -12.28 7.12
N HIS A 101 -12.98 -13.40 6.53
CA HIS A 101 -12.28 -14.04 5.43
C HIS A 101 -13.31 -14.51 4.41
N VAL A 102 -13.18 -14.06 3.18
CA VAL A 102 -14.06 -14.40 2.07
C VAL A 102 -13.24 -14.83 0.86
N ARG A 103 -13.67 -15.89 0.18
CA ARG A 103 -13.13 -16.29 -1.13
C ARG A 103 -14.24 -16.31 -2.15
N PHE A 104 -13.92 -15.83 -3.35
CA PHE A 104 -14.86 -15.71 -4.46
C PHE A 104 -14.44 -16.63 -5.61
N ASN A 105 -15.43 -17.15 -6.36
CA ASN A 105 -15.20 -17.83 -7.63
C ASN A 105 -14.91 -16.80 -8.75
N LYS A 106 -14.71 -17.30 -9.97
CA LYS A 106 -14.46 -16.44 -11.15
C LYS A 106 -15.64 -15.52 -11.51
N ASP A 107 -16.85 -15.88 -11.09
CA ASP A 107 -18.08 -15.14 -11.38
C ASP A 107 -18.42 -14.14 -10.25
N GLY A 108 -17.51 -14.01 -9.24
CA GLY A 108 -17.67 -13.09 -8.11
C GLY A 108 -18.58 -13.59 -6.99
N GLU A 109 -19.01 -14.86 -7.04
CA GLU A 109 -19.83 -15.45 -5.99
C GLU A 109 -18.96 -15.94 -4.83
N ALA A 110 -19.39 -15.72 -3.60
CA ALA A 110 -18.68 -16.19 -2.41
C ALA A 110 -18.78 -17.71 -2.26
N ILE A 111 -17.64 -18.41 -2.38
CA ILE A 111 -17.52 -19.85 -2.19
C ILE A 111 -17.00 -20.24 -0.80
N TYR A 112 -16.44 -19.30 -0.08
CA TYR A 112 -16.06 -19.44 1.31
C TYR A 112 -16.28 -18.11 2.00
N GLN A 113 -16.85 -18.16 3.22
CA GLN A 113 -17.05 -16.98 4.05
C GLN A 113 -16.98 -17.35 5.53
N GLN A 114 -16.24 -16.56 6.29
CA GLN A 114 -16.13 -16.69 7.72
C GLN A 114 -16.04 -15.29 8.34
N TYR A 115 -16.94 -14.99 9.27
CA TYR A 115 -16.85 -13.81 10.11
C TYR A 115 -16.79 -14.24 11.57
N ARG A 116 -15.70 -13.96 12.22
CA ARG A 116 -15.50 -14.18 13.66
C ARG A 116 -15.46 -12.85 14.38
N ARG A 117 -16.27 -12.72 15.43
CA ARG A 117 -16.26 -11.56 16.32
C ARG A 117 -16.29 -12.08 17.77
N ASN A 118 -15.29 -11.69 18.56
CA ASN A 118 -15.13 -12.16 19.95
C ASN A 118 -15.27 -13.69 20.08
N GLY A 119 -14.61 -14.45 19.19
CA GLY A 119 -14.65 -15.91 19.16
C GLY A 119 -15.92 -16.54 18.57
N LYS A 120 -17.00 -15.78 18.39
CA LYS A 120 -18.26 -16.26 17.79
C LYS A 120 -18.24 -16.14 16.28
N VAL A 121 -18.79 -17.14 15.59
CA VAL A 121 -19.00 -17.10 14.13
C VAL A 121 -20.34 -16.44 13.85
N LEU A 122 -20.34 -15.44 12.98
CA LEU A 122 -21.52 -14.68 12.58
C LEU A 122 -21.75 -14.85 11.06
N PRO A 123 -23.01 -14.77 10.59
CA PRO A 123 -23.29 -14.79 9.17
C PRO A 123 -22.84 -13.49 8.49
N ILE A 124 -22.40 -13.59 7.23
CA ILE A 124 -22.16 -12.45 6.36
C ILE A 124 -23.37 -12.32 5.42
N ARG A 125 -23.96 -11.14 5.36
CA ARG A 125 -25.08 -10.86 4.47
C ARG A 125 -24.56 -10.57 3.06
N ARG A 126 -25.38 -10.84 2.05
CA ARG A 126 -25.05 -10.57 0.64
C ARG A 126 -24.59 -9.13 0.40
N ALA A 127 -25.31 -8.15 0.95
CA ALA A 127 -24.95 -6.75 0.83
C ALA A 127 -23.56 -6.42 1.43
N GLN A 128 -23.10 -7.16 2.46
CA GLN A 128 -21.77 -7.00 3.00
C GLN A 128 -20.71 -7.55 2.04
N LEU A 129 -20.95 -8.68 1.40
CA LEU A 129 -20.07 -9.26 0.37
C LEU A 129 -19.90 -8.30 -0.82
N GLU A 130 -21.01 -7.75 -1.31
CA GLU A 130 -21.02 -6.75 -2.39
C GLU A 130 -20.27 -5.47 -1.98
N ASN A 131 -20.38 -5.05 -0.71
CA ASN A 131 -19.62 -3.93 -0.18
C ASN A 131 -18.11 -4.19 -0.20
N TYR A 132 -17.65 -5.37 0.25
CA TYR A 132 -16.22 -5.69 0.24
C TYR A 132 -15.62 -5.69 -1.17
N GLN A 133 -16.37 -6.19 -2.16
CA GLN A 133 -15.96 -6.13 -3.57
C GLN A 133 -15.87 -4.69 -4.08
N ARG A 134 -16.86 -3.86 -3.75
CA ARG A 134 -16.87 -2.46 -4.12
C ARG A 134 -15.73 -1.67 -3.44
N GLU A 135 -15.49 -1.87 -2.15
CA GLU A 135 -14.39 -1.26 -1.40
C GLU A 135 -13.04 -1.58 -2.04
N ALA A 136 -12.83 -2.84 -2.45
CA ALA A 136 -11.63 -3.26 -3.14
C ALA A 136 -11.40 -2.50 -4.46
N GLY A 137 -12.44 -2.31 -5.25
CA GLY A 137 -12.39 -1.52 -6.49
C GLY A 137 -12.11 -0.04 -6.23
N LEU A 138 -12.85 0.56 -5.30
CA LEU A 138 -12.68 1.98 -4.93
C LEU A 138 -11.29 2.28 -4.37
N LEU A 139 -10.68 1.35 -3.62
CA LEU A 139 -9.30 1.50 -3.16
C LEU A 139 -8.34 1.56 -4.34
N ALA A 140 -8.44 0.61 -5.28
CA ALA A 140 -7.58 0.57 -6.45
C ALA A 140 -7.72 1.83 -7.32
N GLU A 141 -8.95 2.27 -7.58
CA GLU A 141 -9.25 3.51 -8.30
C GLU A 141 -8.64 4.73 -7.60
N ARG A 142 -8.86 4.88 -6.28
CA ARG A 142 -8.36 6.01 -5.49
C ARG A 142 -6.84 6.12 -5.53
N VAL A 143 -6.13 5.02 -5.34
CA VAL A 143 -4.67 5.02 -5.37
C VAL A 143 -4.13 5.35 -6.76
N LYS A 144 -4.78 4.86 -7.81
CA LYS A 144 -4.41 5.19 -9.21
C LYS A 144 -4.67 6.65 -9.55
N GLU A 145 -5.77 7.24 -9.09
CA GLU A 145 -6.02 8.67 -9.22
C GLU A 145 -4.93 9.49 -8.55
N GLN A 146 -4.56 9.14 -7.31
CA GLN A 146 -3.51 9.82 -6.57
C GLN A 146 -2.15 9.69 -7.25
N ASP A 147 -1.78 8.52 -7.76
CA ASP A 147 -0.56 8.31 -8.52
C ASP A 147 -0.53 9.15 -9.82
N ASN A 148 -1.64 9.23 -10.54
CA ASN A 148 -1.76 10.09 -11.74
C ASN A 148 -1.56 11.58 -11.42
N ASP A 149 -1.93 12.00 -10.21
CA ASP A 149 -1.70 13.36 -9.70
C ASP A 149 -0.27 13.54 -9.10
N GLY A 150 0.55 12.49 -9.16
CA GLY A 150 1.90 12.45 -8.61
C GLY A 150 1.95 12.40 -7.10
N LEU A 151 0.90 11.88 -6.46
CA LEU A 151 0.77 11.75 -5.01
C LEU A 151 1.03 10.31 -4.56
N GLU A 152 1.68 10.19 -3.41
CA GLU A 152 2.00 8.92 -2.77
C GLU A 152 1.83 9.02 -1.24
N LEU A 153 1.76 7.89 -0.56
CA LEU A 153 1.81 7.83 0.90
C LEU A 153 3.25 7.99 1.37
N ILE A 154 3.52 9.03 2.13
CA ILE A 154 4.79 9.30 2.78
C ILE A 154 4.61 9.13 4.28
N GLN A 155 5.42 8.27 4.90
CA GLN A 155 5.39 8.01 6.33
C GLN A 155 6.78 8.17 6.93
N GLY A 156 6.86 8.64 8.17
CA GLY A 156 8.15 8.78 8.87
C GLY A 156 8.04 9.44 10.22
N HIS A 157 9.20 9.75 10.78
CA HIS A 157 9.35 10.47 12.03
C HIS A 157 9.81 11.89 11.75
N TRP A 158 9.11 12.83 12.32
CA TRP A 158 9.33 14.26 12.20
C TRP A 158 9.87 14.79 13.54
N ASP A 159 11.03 15.43 13.54
CA ASP A 159 11.68 15.98 14.73
C ASP A 159 11.48 17.51 14.91
N GLY A 160 10.72 18.15 14.07
CA GLY A 160 10.50 19.60 14.02
C GLY A 160 11.23 20.28 12.84
N GLU A 161 12.24 19.66 12.27
CA GLU A 161 13.06 20.20 11.17
C GLU A 161 13.20 19.22 10.00
N THR A 162 13.36 17.93 10.32
CA THR A 162 13.64 16.86 9.35
C THR A 162 12.62 15.75 9.44
N LEU A 163 12.22 15.24 8.28
CA LEU A 163 11.42 14.02 8.18
C LEU A 163 12.33 12.86 7.79
N GLU A 164 12.54 11.92 8.70
CA GLU A 164 13.12 10.62 8.40
C GLU A 164 12.00 9.66 8.00
N THR A 165 11.96 9.27 6.73
CA THR A 165 10.91 8.37 6.22
C THR A 165 11.11 6.95 6.72
N CYS A 166 10.04 6.13 6.70
CA CYS A 166 10.06 4.74 7.13
C CYS A 166 11.01 3.83 6.33
N ASN A 167 11.54 4.30 5.22
CA ASN A 167 12.57 3.63 4.41
C ASN A 167 13.95 4.29 4.52
N GLY A 168 14.14 5.20 5.50
CA GLY A 168 15.44 5.79 5.83
C GLY A 168 15.88 6.94 4.92
N ILE A 169 14.96 7.57 4.20
CA ILE A 169 15.25 8.77 3.41
C ILE A 169 14.97 10.00 4.27
N GLU A 170 15.90 10.94 4.33
CA GLU A 170 15.74 12.20 5.06
C GLU A 170 15.32 13.34 4.13
N PHE A 171 14.30 14.10 4.54
CA PHE A 171 13.87 15.33 3.89
C PHE A 171 13.95 16.51 4.86
N SER A 172 14.77 17.50 4.53
CA SER A 172 14.93 18.74 5.30
C SER A 172 14.02 19.89 4.81
N LYS A 173 13.30 19.68 3.72
CA LYS A 173 12.39 20.69 3.16
C LYS A 173 11.00 20.09 3.00
N ILE A 174 10.14 20.37 3.95
CA ILE A 174 8.74 19.94 3.90
C ILE A 174 7.87 21.17 3.67
N LYS A 175 7.05 21.12 2.63
CA LYS A 175 6.08 22.17 2.31
C LYS A 175 4.67 21.62 2.42
N PHE A 176 3.90 22.21 3.31
CA PHE A 176 2.47 21.93 3.45
C PHE A 176 1.69 22.83 2.51
N GLU A 177 0.85 22.24 1.66
CA GLU A 177 -0.11 22.96 0.81
C GLU A 177 -1.44 23.18 1.56
N GLN A 178 -1.72 22.36 2.54
CA GLN A 178 -2.88 22.46 3.40
C GLN A 178 -2.61 23.40 4.59
N SER A 179 -3.58 24.26 4.93
CA SER A 179 -3.57 24.97 6.20
C SER A 179 -3.85 24.00 7.34
N LEU A 180 -2.88 23.85 8.23
CA LEU A 180 -3.00 23.00 9.40
C LEU A 180 -3.61 23.80 10.58
N PRO A 181 -4.41 23.17 11.45
CA PRO A 181 -4.83 23.79 12.72
C PRO A 181 -3.62 24.18 13.59
N ASP A 182 -3.75 25.25 14.37
CA ASP A 182 -2.65 25.78 15.19
C ASP A 182 -2.06 24.75 16.15
N PHE A 183 -2.89 23.89 16.75
CA PHE A 183 -2.42 22.85 17.65
C PHE A 183 -1.58 21.77 16.94
N VAL A 184 -1.87 21.50 15.67
CA VAL A 184 -1.08 20.56 14.82
C VAL A 184 0.25 21.20 14.49
N VAL A 185 0.26 22.48 14.09
CA VAL A 185 1.48 23.25 13.80
C VAL A 185 2.39 23.29 15.03
N GLN A 186 1.84 23.62 16.20
CA GLN A 186 2.59 23.65 17.45
C GLN A 186 3.17 22.27 17.80
N ARG A 187 2.37 21.21 17.68
CA ARG A 187 2.86 19.84 17.93
C ARG A 187 3.99 19.44 17.00
N LEU A 188 3.88 19.73 15.69
CA LEU A 188 4.93 19.44 14.72
C LEU A 188 6.20 20.26 14.95
N ALA A 189 6.11 21.42 15.57
CA ALA A 189 7.26 22.26 15.88
C ALA A 189 7.99 21.88 17.19
N GLU A 190 7.30 21.26 18.14
CA GLU A 190 7.80 21.08 19.50
C GLU A 190 8.05 19.63 19.90
N VAL A 191 7.40 18.66 19.22
CA VAL A 191 7.38 17.26 19.66
C VAL A 191 7.71 16.34 18.48
N GLU A 192 8.68 15.46 18.71
CA GLU A 192 8.95 14.36 17.80
C GLU A 192 7.66 13.54 17.57
N SER A 193 7.31 13.33 16.32
CA SER A 193 6.03 12.75 15.96
C SER A 193 6.17 11.77 14.80
N TYR A 194 5.46 10.64 14.89
CA TYR A 194 5.17 9.86 13.71
C TYR A 194 4.13 10.58 12.86
N VAL A 195 4.39 10.67 11.57
CA VAL A 195 3.51 11.34 10.61
C VAL A 195 3.26 10.45 9.38
N ALA A 196 2.04 10.54 8.83
CA ALA A 196 1.71 10.01 7.53
C ALA A 196 1.03 11.09 6.69
N PHE A 197 1.52 11.29 5.48
CA PHE A 197 1.08 12.30 4.54
C PHE A 197 0.62 11.67 3.22
N LEU A 198 -0.33 12.29 2.57
CA LEU A 198 -0.49 12.19 1.13
C LEU A 198 0.27 13.36 0.49
N GLY A 199 1.20 13.06 -0.41
CA GLY A 199 2.02 14.09 -1.00
C GLY A 199 2.93 13.59 -2.09
N SER A 200 3.89 14.42 -2.51
CA SER A 200 4.89 14.08 -3.52
C SER A 200 6.31 14.33 -3.01
N THR A 201 7.25 13.49 -3.43
CA THR A 201 8.66 13.61 -3.06
C THR A 201 9.49 14.21 -4.20
N ARG A 202 10.56 14.92 -3.83
CA ARG A 202 11.61 15.43 -4.73
C ARG A 202 12.97 15.18 -4.09
N LEU A 203 14.05 15.38 -4.83
CA LEU A 203 15.43 15.08 -4.39
C LEU A 203 15.78 15.57 -2.97
N THR A 204 15.27 16.71 -2.53
CA THR A 204 15.65 17.33 -1.24
C THR A 204 14.47 17.65 -0.33
N GLY A 205 13.26 17.24 -0.68
CA GLY A 205 12.08 17.61 0.10
C GLY A 205 10.82 16.90 -0.32
N ALA A 206 9.79 17.09 0.46
CA ALA A 206 8.44 16.60 0.18
C ALA A 206 7.43 17.76 0.20
N ARG A 207 6.42 17.63 -0.64
CA ARG A 207 5.23 18.48 -0.68
C ARG A 207 4.08 17.67 -0.10
N VAL A 208 3.45 18.20 0.93
CA VAL A 208 2.35 17.57 1.66
C VAL A 208 1.04 18.19 1.21
N GLU A 209 0.20 17.40 0.54
CA GLU A 209 -1.15 17.80 0.15
C GLU A 209 -2.13 17.61 1.32
N GLN A 210 -1.99 16.50 2.06
CA GLN A 210 -2.85 16.18 3.18
C GLN A 210 -2.09 15.46 4.29
N LEU A 211 -2.23 15.95 5.53
CA LEU A 211 -1.82 15.22 6.72
C LEU A 211 -2.89 14.15 6.98
N LEU A 212 -2.48 12.88 6.94
CA LEU A 212 -3.35 11.74 7.18
C LEU A 212 -3.31 11.31 8.63
N MET A 213 -2.11 11.26 9.23
CA MET A 213 -1.94 10.79 10.60
C MET A 213 -0.84 11.58 11.31
N LEU A 214 -1.06 11.83 12.58
CA LEU A 214 -0.11 12.40 13.52
C LEU A 214 -0.21 11.62 14.82
N ALA A 215 0.86 10.96 15.22
CA ALA A 215 0.93 10.15 16.42
C ALA A 215 2.20 10.47 17.23
N ASP A 216 2.38 9.79 18.34
CA ASP A 216 3.57 9.91 19.18
C ASP A 216 4.82 9.45 18.44
N GLY A 217 5.97 10.10 18.67
CA GLY A 217 7.23 9.77 18.01
C GLY A 217 7.72 8.34 18.28
N SER A 218 7.26 7.71 19.36
CA SER A 218 7.53 6.30 19.63
C SER A 218 6.69 5.31 18.80
N SER A 219 5.74 5.81 18.00
CA SER A 219 4.87 4.96 17.16
C SER A 219 5.65 4.37 16.00
N ASP A 220 5.54 3.06 15.80
CA ASP A 220 6.15 2.39 14.64
C ASP A 220 5.51 2.81 13.32
N CYS A 221 6.30 2.75 12.26
CA CYS A 221 5.79 2.90 10.89
C CYS A 221 4.74 1.83 10.55
N ILE A 222 3.61 2.28 10.03
CA ILE A 222 2.54 1.38 9.62
C ILE A 222 2.95 0.65 8.34
N LYS A 223 3.12 -0.66 8.44
CA LYS A 223 3.52 -1.51 7.31
C LYS A 223 2.30 -1.98 6.53
N ARG A 224 2.52 -2.27 5.24
CA ARG A 224 1.50 -2.94 4.42
C ARG A 224 1.04 -4.23 5.12
N PRO A 225 -0.25 -4.38 5.41
CA PRO A 225 -0.80 -5.61 5.98
C PRO A 225 -0.53 -6.85 5.14
N GLN A 226 -0.31 -8.01 5.79
CA GLN A 226 -0.06 -9.29 5.13
C GLN A 226 -0.91 -10.39 5.80
N LEU A 227 -2.22 -10.36 5.55
CA LEU A 227 -3.20 -11.28 6.14
C LEU A 227 -3.48 -12.51 5.25
N ILE A 228 -3.14 -12.41 3.96
CA ILE A 228 -3.24 -13.51 3.00
C ILE A 228 -1.84 -14.11 2.83
N THR A 229 -1.65 -15.33 3.33
CA THR A 229 -0.43 -16.10 3.09
C THR A 229 -0.36 -16.56 1.63
N GLN A 230 0.84 -16.49 1.06
CA GLN A 230 1.12 -16.96 -0.31
C GLN A 230 1.00 -18.49 -0.42
#